data_8c37d132705511d7ea0f895139c0a036
#
_entry.id   8c37d132705511d7ea0f895139c0a036
#
_cell.length_a   1.000
_cell.length_b   1.000
_cell.length_c   1.000
_cell.angle_alpha   90.00
_cell.angle_beta   90.00
_cell.angle_gamma   90.00
#
_symmetry.space_group_name_H-M   'P 1'
#
loop_
_entity.id
_entity.type
_entity.pdbx_description
1 polymer ?
#
loop_
_entity_poly.entity_id
_entity_poly.type
_entity_poly.pdbx_seq_one_letter_code
_entity_poly.pdbx_strand_id
1 'polypeptide(L)'
;LGFDVSQPISFPTSPPFEFTQTTISKINHEFDLIVFSHSLQYIEDLQNIFANIKCLLKPEGKIFIQIPDIMKKQSALSLGDQLYHFTPNTLRGLLNGFGFGSTIIENTFFPRDLLLVADQNPSKCEFNCYEDHKFVRTAINALVDLPSQLEIEKYDDRLGVFGTAIDAALIDSVCHQVAYFVDENPLKAGGKFRNCSIHHPSELCKTDI
;
A
#
# COMPACT_ATOMS: atom_id res chain seq x y z
N LEU A 1 8.55 -18.42 9.22
CA LEU A 1 9.37 -17.40 9.88
C LEU A 1 8.94 -16.02 9.47
N GLY A 2 8.75 -15.11 10.43
CA GLY A 2 8.50 -13.70 10.20
C GLY A 2 9.67 -12.85 10.68
N PHE A 3 10.06 -11.86 9.90
CA PHE A 3 11.14 -10.94 10.25
C PHE A 3 10.64 -9.50 10.12
N ASP A 4 10.95 -8.68 11.12
CA ASP A 4 10.69 -7.23 11.10
C ASP A 4 11.76 -6.53 11.96
N VAL A 5 11.93 -5.24 11.73
CA VAL A 5 12.78 -4.37 12.57
C VAL A 5 12.06 -3.94 13.84
N SER A 6 10.73 -3.97 13.85
CA SER A 6 9.87 -3.69 15.00
C SER A 6 9.18 -4.94 15.54
N GLN A 7 8.88 -4.98 16.83
CA GLN A 7 8.05 -6.03 17.39
C GLN A 7 6.58 -5.79 17.05
N PRO A 8 5.85 -6.79 16.51
CA PRO A 8 4.42 -6.70 16.36
C PRO A 8 3.73 -6.64 17.73
N ILE A 9 2.62 -5.92 17.79
CA ILE A 9 1.80 -5.79 19.01
C ILE A 9 1.24 -7.17 19.46
N SER A 10 0.95 -8.03 18.49
CA SER A 10 0.59 -9.42 18.72
C SER A 10 1.07 -10.29 17.57
N PHE A 11 1.69 -11.41 17.90
CA PHE A 11 2.11 -12.41 16.92
C PHE A 11 1.69 -13.80 17.43
N PRO A 12 1.21 -14.71 16.56
CA PRO A 12 0.92 -16.07 16.96
C PRO A 12 2.18 -16.73 17.56
N THR A 13 2.09 -17.12 18.84
CA THR A 13 3.20 -17.76 19.56
C THR A 13 3.21 -19.28 19.41
N SER A 14 2.21 -19.84 18.72
CA SER A 14 2.07 -21.28 18.52
C SER A 14 2.75 -21.72 17.22
N PRO A 15 3.49 -22.84 17.22
CA PRO A 15 3.99 -23.43 15.99
C PRO A 15 2.90 -23.59 14.93
N PRO A 16 3.18 -23.41 13.64
CA PRO A 16 4.51 -23.34 13.01
C PRO A 16 5.09 -21.92 12.82
N PHE A 17 4.61 -20.92 13.57
CA PHE A 17 5.04 -19.53 13.37
C PHE A 17 6.18 -19.17 14.33
N GLU A 18 7.21 -18.59 13.78
CA GLU A 18 8.31 -17.98 14.52
C GLU A 18 8.50 -16.54 14.04
N PHE A 19 8.76 -15.63 14.97
CA PHE A 19 9.08 -14.24 14.67
C PHE A 19 10.45 -13.90 15.21
N THR A 20 11.27 -13.25 14.40
CA THR A 20 12.59 -12.75 14.79
C THR A 20 12.73 -11.28 14.46
N GLN A 21 12.92 -10.47 15.49
CA GLN A 21 13.26 -9.07 15.29
C GLN A 21 14.72 -8.96 14.85
N THR A 22 14.94 -8.71 13.56
CA THR A 22 16.27 -8.65 12.96
C THR A 22 16.27 -7.88 11.66
N THR A 23 17.46 -7.59 11.15
CA THR A 23 17.66 -7.04 9.81
C THR A 23 18.03 -8.17 8.84
N ILE A 24 17.70 -8.00 7.56
CA ILE A 24 17.91 -9.01 6.53
C ILE A 24 19.38 -9.46 6.45
N SER A 25 20.33 -8.57 6.69
CA SER A 25 21.78 -8.84 6.63
C SER A 25 22.28 -9.79 7.74
N LYS A 26 21.46 -10.06 8.76
CA LYS A 26 21.80 -10.99 9.87
C LYS A 26 21.19 -12.37 9.69
N ILE A 27 20.40 -12.56 8.64
CA ILE A 27 19.79 -13.85 8.32
C ILE A 27 20.83 -14.67 7.57
N ASN A 28 21.02 -15.94 7.95
CA ASN A 28 22.05 -16.84 7.41
C ASN A 28 21.51 -18.23 7.03
N HIS A 29 20.26 -18.31 6.65
CA HIS A 29 19.66 -19.52 6.09
C HIS A 29 18.84 -19.18 4.85
N GLU A 30 18.69 -20.16 3.95
CA GLU A 30 17.99 -20.03 2.69
C GLU A 30 16.51 -20.36 2.82
N PHE A 31 15.70 -19.72 1.97
CA PHE A 31 14.25 -19.88 1.94
C PHE A 31 13.75 -20.39 0.60
N ASP A 32 12.69 -21.18 0.64
CA ASP A 32 11.93 -21.57 -0.55
C ASP A 32 11.00 -20.44 -1.03
N LEU A 33 10.54 -19.58 -0.10
CA LEU A 33 9.67 -18.46 -0.39
C LEU A 33 10.00 -17.28 0.53
N ILE A 34 10.17 -16.11 -0.07
CA ILE A 34 10.27 -14.83 0.64
C ILE A 34 9.03 -13.99 0.27
N VAL A 35 8.34 -13.44 1.26
CA VAL A 35 7.09 -12.71 1.06
C VAL A 35 7.25 -11.25 1.48
N PHE A 36 6.89 -10.35 0.59
CA PHE A 36 6.67 -8.93 0.88
C PHE A 36 5.17 -8.66 0.86
N SER A 37 4.58 -8.45 2.02
CA SER A 37 3.18 -8.04 2.12
C SER A 37 3.12 -6.60 2.60
N HIS A 38 2.75 -5.68 1.72
CA HIS A 38 2.66 -4.23 1.95
C HIS A 38 3.89 -3.63 2.65
N SER A 39 5.10 -4.12 2.32
CA SER A 39 6.35 -3.69 2.96
C SER A 39 7.37 -3.13 1.97
N LEU A 40 7.37 -3.59 0.72
CA LEU A 40 8.38 -3.20 -0.27
C LEU A 40 8.41 -1.69 -0.55
N GLN A 41 7.26 -1.03 -0.52
CA GLN A 41 7.10 0.41 -0.79
C GLN A 41 7.71 1.31 0.29
N TYR A 42 8.12 0.76 1.43
CA TYR A 42 8.73 1.50 2.55
C TYR A 42 10.24 1.28 2.69
N ILE A 43 10.84 0.44 1.84
CA ILE A 43 12.25 0.06 1.96
C ILE A 43 13.12 1.11 1.28
N GLU A 44 13.98 1.79 2.04
CA GLU A 44 14.87 2.84 1.52
C GLU A 44 15.92 2.31 0.54
N ASP A 45 16.58 1.20 0.88
CA ASP A 45 17.68 0.64 0.10
C ASP A 45 17.26 -0.68 -0.59
N LEU A 46 16.52 -0.54 -1.70
CA LEU A 46 16.09 -1.67 -2.51
C LEU A 46 17.27 -2.47 -3.09
N GLN A 47 18.39 -1.80 -3.39
CA GLN A 47 19.57 -2.48 -3.93
C GLN A 47 20.15 -3.47 -2.91
N ASN A 48 20.35 -3.02 -1.67
CA ASN A 48 20.85 -3.87 -0.60
C ASN A 48 19.87 -5.00 -0.27
N ILE A 49 18.57 -4.72 -0.20
CA ILE A 49 17.55 -5.75 0.05
C ILE A 49 17.61 -6.84 -1.00
N PHE A 50 17.55 -6.51 -2.29
CA PHE A 50 17.55 -7.51 -3.35
C PHE A 50 18.89 -8.24 -3.51
N ALA A 51 20.02 -7.60 -3.18
CA ALA A 51 21.30 -8.28 -3.09
C ALA A 51 21.32 -9.36 -1.98
N ASN A 52 20.78 -9.06 -0.80
CA ASN A 52 20.64 -10.04 0.28
C ASN A 52 19.65 -11.15 -0.09
N ILE A 53 18.51 -10.82 -0.69
CA ILE A 53 17.51 -11.81 -1.12
C ILE A 53 18.11 -12.84 -2.08
N LYS A 54 18.98 -12.44 -2.99
CA LYS A 54 19.67 -13.37 -3.89
C LYS A 54 20.47 -14.44 -3.12
N CYS A 55 21.07 -14.07 -2.00
CA CYS A 55 21.83 -14.99 -1.17
C CYS A 55 20.94 -15.85 -0.25
N LEU A 56 19.74 -15.34 0.07
CA LEU A 56 18.81 -16.01 0.98
C LEU A 56 17.77 -16.86 0.27
N LEU A 57 17.67 -16.76 -1.04
CA LEU A 57 16.70 -17.52 -1.81
C LEU A 57 17.37 -18.78 -2.36
N LYS A 58 16.77 -19.94 -2.11
CA LYS A 58 17.20 -21.19 -2.74
C LYS A 58 17.16 -21.10 -4.26
N PRO A 59 17.89 -21.96 -5.01
CA PRO A 59 17.91 -21.90 -6.48
C PRO A 59 16.51 -21.90 -7.14
N GLU A 60 15.59 -22.71 -6.63
CA GLU A 60 14.19 -22.79 -7.08
C GLU A 60 13.23 -21.95 -6.23
N GLY A 61 13.76 -21.17 -5.30
CA GLY A 61 13.00 -20.35 -4.39
C GLY A 61 12.32 -19.19 -5.12
N LYS A 62 11.28 -18.67 -4.52
CA LYS A 62 10.45 -17.60 -5.09
C LYS A 62 10.27 -16.42 -4.14
N ILE A 63 10.03 -15.26 -4.73
CA ILE A 63 9.60 -14.06 -4.02
C ILE A 63 8.13 -13.86 -4.34
N PHE A 64 7.30 -13.66 -3.33
CA PHE A 64 5.92 -13.19 -3.49
C PHE A 64 5.83 -11.74 -3.02
N ILE A 65 5.27 -10.89 -3.85
CA ILE A 65 5.12 -9.46 -3.56
C ILE A 65 3.64 -9.11 -3.67
N GLN A 66 3.13 -8.50 -2.60
CA GLN A 66 1.81 -7.88 -2.53
C GLN A 66 1.98 -6.41 -2.14
N ILE A 67 1.54 -5.52 -3.00
CA ILE A 67 1.62 -4.07 -2.79
C ILE A 67 0.37 -3.39 -3.34
N PRO A 68 0.05 -2.15 -2.93
CA PRO A 68 -1.03 -1.39 -3.55
C PRO A 68 -0.79 -1.21 -5.05
N ASP A 69 -1.82 -1.49 -5.85
CA ASP A 69 -1.81 -1.22 -7.29
C ASP A 69 -2.31 0.20 -7.55
N ILE A 70 -1.40 1.13 -7.83
CA ILE A 70 -1.77 2.53 -8.09
C ILE A 70 -2.62 2.70 -9.36
N MET A 71 -2.60 1.74 -10.28
CA MET A 71 -3.46 1.77 -11.46
C MET A 71 -4.91 1.47 -11.11
N LYS A 72 -5.15 0.73 -10.02
CA LYS A 72 -6.48 0.40 -9.51
C LYS A 72 -6.94 1.32 -8.38
N LYS A 73 -6.00 1.84 -7.59
CA LYS A 73 -6.29 2.74 -6.46
C LYS A 73 -5.38 3.98 -6.52
N GLN A 74 -5.78 4.98 -7.29
CA GLN A 74 -5.00 6.19 -7.52
C GLN A 74 -4.79 7.04 -6.26
N SER A 75 -5.73 7.01 -5.31
CA SER A 75 -5.57 7.69 -4.02
C SER A 75 -4.36 7.22 -3.21
N ALA A 76 -3.83 6.03 -3.50
CA ALA A 76 -2.56 5.57 -2.91
C ALA A 76 -1.38 6.49 -3.23
N LEU A 77 -1.42 7.25 -4.33
CA LEU A 77 -0.40 8.26 -4.66
C LEU A 77 -0.33 9.42 -3.65
N SER A 78 -1.36 9.62 -2.84
CA SER A 78 -1.38 10.64 -1.78
C SER A 78 -0.83 10.14 -0.43
N LEU A 79 -0.40 8.88 -0.33
CA LEU A 79 0.25 8.33 0.86
C LEU A 79 1.68 8.87 0.99
N GLY A 80 1.86 9.83 1.88
CA GLY A 80 3.15 10.50 2.08
C GLY A 80 4.18 9.69 2.87
N ASP A 81 3.81 8.52 3.40
CA ASP A 81 4.69 7.61 4.13
C ASP A 81 5.31 6.52 3.24
N GLN A 82 4.84 6.37 2.00
CA GLN A 82 5.41 5.45 1.03
C GLN A 82 6.54 6.12 0.24
N LEU A 83 7.69 5.46 0.17
CA LEU A 83 8.85 5.92 -0.60
C LEU A 83 8.68 5.64 -2.11
N TYR A 84 7.94 4.59 -2.44
CA TYR A 84 7.73 4.14 -3.81
C TYR A 84 6.27 3.83 -4.08
N HIS A 85 5.83 4.21 -5.27
CA HIS A 85 4.56 3.81 -5.85
C HIS A 85 4.85 3.02 -7.13
N PHE A 86 4.37 1.79 -7.18
CA PHE A 86 4.67 0.90 -8.29
C PHE A 86 3.46 0.71 -9.21
N THR A 87 3.72 0.73 -10.51
CA THR A 87 2.87 0.12 -11.53
C THR A 87 3.35 -1.30 -11.80
N PRO A 88 2.55 -2.14 -12.46
CA PRO A 88 2.99 -3.47 -12.88
C PRO A 88 4.31 -3.47 -13.65
N ASN A 89 4.49 -2.55 -14.60
CA ASN A 89 5.70 -2.48 -15.43
C ASN A 89 6.90 -1.96 -14.66
N THR A 90 6.73 -0.92 -13.82
CA THR A 90 7.85 -0.38 -13.04
C THR A 90 8.36 -1.39 -12.02
N LEU A 91 7.47 -2.16 -11.36
CA LEU A 91 7.89 -3.21 -10.43
C LEU A 91 8.62 -4.35 -11.16
N ARG A 92 8.09 -4.81 -12.30
CA ARG A 92 8.74 -5.85 -13.09
C ARG A 92 10.10 -5.40 -13.63
N GLY A 93 10.18 -4.16 -14.10
CA GLY A 93 11.43 -3.55 -14.55
C GLY A 93 12.48 -3.46 -13.45
N LEU A 94 12.07 -3.04 -12.25
CA LEU A 94 12.92 -3.00 -11.06
C LEU A 94 13.48 -4.40 -10.73
N LEU A 95 12.62 -5.40 -10.63
CA LEU A 95 13.01 -6.77 -10.33
C LEU A 95 13.97 -7.34 -11.38
N ASN A 96 13.67 -7.08 -12.66
CA ASN A 96 14.55 -7.50 -13.75
C ASN A 96 15.92 -6.83 -13.67
N GLY A 97 15.97 -5.55 -13.30
CA GLY A 97 17.23 -4.82 -13.05
C GLY A 97 18.07 -5.45 -11.95
N PHE A 98 17.43 -6.05 -10.94
CA PHE A 98 18.08 -6.83 -9.89
C PHE A 98 18.33 -8.30 -10.28
N GLY A 99 17.98 -8.71 -11.50
CA GLY A 99 18.23 -10.04 -12.04
C GLY A 99 17.20 -11.09 -11.62
N PHE A 100 15.96 -10.67 -11.36
CA PHE A 100 14.81 -11.53 -11.12
C PHE A 100 13.83 -11.47 -12.29
N GLY A 101 13.38 -12.63 -12.76
CA GLY A 101 12.20 -12.70 -13.62
C GLY A 101 10.92 -12.61 -12.80
N SER A 102 9.85 -12.10 -13.39
CA SER A 102 8.63 -11.90 -12.62
C SER A 102 7.35 -12.09 -13.44
N THR A 103 6.32 -12.62 -12.79
CA THR A 103 4.99 -12.83 -13.37
C THR A 103 3.94 -12.20 -12.46
N ILE A 104 3.02 -11.43 -13.05
CA ILE A 104 1.87 -10.88 -12.34
C ILE A 104 0.85 -11.99 -12.12
N ILE A 105 0.27 -12.02 -10.93
CA ILE A 105 -0.83 -12.91 -10.59
C ILE A 105 -2.14 -12.12 -10.69
N GLU A 106 -3.01 -12.54 -11.59
CA GLU A 106 -4.39 -12.06 -11.60
C GLU A 106 -5.13 -12.61 -10.39
N ASN A 107 -5.78 -11.75 -9.64
CA ASN A 107 -6.49 -12.14 -8.44
C ASN A 107 -7.80 -11.37 -8.26
N THR A 108 -8.75 -12.00 -7.59
CA THR A 108 -10.03 -11.42 -7.20
C THR A 108 -10.15 -11.17 -5.69
N PHE A 109 -9.26 -11.78 -4.89
CA PHE A 109 -9.28 -11.66 -3.42
C PHE A 109 -8.79 -10.29 -2.95
N PHE A 110 -7.79 -9.73 -3.63
CA PHE A 110 -7.20 -8.43 -3.31
C PHE A 110 -7.32 -7.49 -4.52
N PRO A 111 -8.54 -7.01 -4.84
CA PRO A 111 -8.82 -6.33 -6.10
C PRO A 111 -8.07 -5.00 -6.26
N ARG A 112 -7.53 -4.45 -5.17
CA ARG A 112 -6.77 -3.19 -5.15
C ARG A 112 -5.26 -3.39 -5.07
N ASP A 113 -4.82 -4.64 -5.02
CA ASP A 113 -3.40 -4.97 -4.88
C ASP A 113 -2.83 -5.51 -6.19
N LEU A 114 -1.55 -5.22 -6.39
CA LEU A 114 -0.70 -5.87 -7.36
C LEU A 114 -0.04 -7.06 -6.68
N LEU A 115 -0.30 -8.25 -7.21
CA LEU A 115 0.34 -9.49 -6.78
C LEU A 115 1.32 -9.94 -7.84
N LEU A 116 2.52 -10.33 -7.40
CA LEU A 116 3.59 -10.75 -8.29
C LEU A 116 4.41 -11.86 -7.65
N VAL A 117 4.82 -12.83 -8.47
CA VAL A 117 5.83 -13.84 -8.13
C VAL A 117 7.07 -13.57 -8.95
N ALA A 118 8.24 -13.64 -8.32
CA ALA A 118 9.53 -13.54 -8.98
C ALA A 118 10.44 -14.70 -8.60
N ASP A 119 11.40 -15.00 -9.46
CA ASP A 119 12.46 -15.99 -9.26
C ASP A 119 13.80 -15.49 -9.83
N GLN A 120 14.87 -16.27 -9.65
CA GLN A 120 16.23 -15.88 -10.07
C GLN A 120 16.50 -16.06 -11.57
N ASN A 121 15.44 -16.12 -12.42
CA ASN A 121 15.56 -16.25 -13.87
C ASN A 121 15.13 -14.94 -14.55
N PRO A 122 16.05 -13.99 -14.82
CA PRO A 122 15.67 -12.68 -15.33
C PRO A 122 14.98 -12.80 -16.70
N SER A 123 13.94 -12.01 -16.88
CA SER A 123 13.20 -11.93 -18.14
C SER A 123 14.00 -11.14 -19.17
N LYS A 124 13.96 -11.59 -20.42
CA LYS A 124 14.53 -10.83 -21.57
C LYS A 124 13.56 -9.77 -22.12
N CYS A 125 12.43 -9.53 -21.44
CA CYS A 125 11.44 -8.55 -21.89
C CYS A 125 11.94 -7.12 -21.66
N GLU A 126 11.74 -6.26 -22.64
CA GLU A 126 11.84 -4.82 -22.46
C GLU A 126 10.61 -4.33 -21.71
N PHE A 127 10.83 -3.44 -20.74
CA PHE A 127 9.74 -2.84 -19.95
C PHE A 127 9.54 -1.40 -20.45
N ASN A 128 8.40 -1.16 -21.10
CA ASN A 128 8.03 0.17 -21.53
C ASN A 128 7.22 0.87 -20.45
N CYS A 129 7.83 1.83 -19.76
CA CYS A 129 7.20 2.61 -18.71
C CYS A 129 6.54 3.91 -19.22
N TYR A 130 6.49 4.15 -20.53
CA TYR A 130 5.94 5.39 -21.06
C TYR A 130 4.45 5.56 -20.76
N GLU A 131 3.65 4.52 -20.99
CA GLU A 131 2.21 4.55 -20.71
C GLU A 131 1.95 4.66 -19.20
N ASP A 132 2.77 4.00 -18.37
CA ASP A 132 2.69 4.10 -16.92
C ASP A 132 2.96 5.54 -16.45
N HIS A 133 3.97 6.20 -17.02
CA HIS A 133 4.28 7.59 -16.70
C HIS A 133 3.13 8.53 -17.08
N LYS A 134 2.53 8.33 -18.25
CA LYS A 134 1.36 9.08 -18.70
C LYS A 134 0.18 8.86 -17.76
N PHE A 135 -0.08 7.60 -17.37
CA PHE A 135 -1.13 7.25 -16.42
C PHE A 135 -0.92 7.96 -15.08
N VAL A 136 0.27 7.84 -14.47
CA VAL A 136 0.59 8.44 -13.18
C VAL A 136 0.41 9.96 -13.22
N ARG A 137 0.88 10.63 -14.28
CA ARG A 137 0.66 12.06 -14.47
C ARG A 137 -0.82 12.43 -14.51
N THR A 138 -1.63 11.66 -15.26
CA THR A 138 -3.08 11.88 -15.34
C THR A 138 -3.74 11.67 -13.98
N ALA A 139 -3.35 10.63 -13.24
CA ALA A 139 -3.87 10.37 -11.90
C ALA A 139 -3.52 11.48 -10.90
N ILE A 140 -2.28 11.97 -10.92
CA ILE A 140 -1.87 13.11 -10.08
C ILE A 140 -2.68 14.36 -10.41
N ASN A 141 -2.86 14.69 -11.69
CA ASN A 141 -3.67 15.84 -12.09
C ASN A 141 -5.11 15.69 -11.61
N ALA A 142 -5.71 14.51 -11.75
CA ALA A 142 -7.07 14.25 -11.24
C ALA A 142 -7.19 14.43 -9.72
N LEU A 143 -6.15 14.02 -8.95
CA LEU A 143 -6.11 14.25 -7.50
C LEU A 143 -5.96 15.74 -7.15
N VAL A 144 -5.16 16.48 -7.91
CA VAL A 144 -4.99 17.94 -7.74
C VAL A 144 -6.27 18.70 -8.07
N ASP A 145 -7.00 18.26 -9.10
CA ASP A 145 -8.25 18.90 -9.54
C ASP A 145 -9.47 18.47 -8.71
N LEU A 146 -9.30 17.50 -7.81
CA LEU A 146 -10.40 16.94 -7.00
C LEU A 146 -11.23 18.01 -6.24
N PRO A 147 -10.63 19.03 -5.58
CA PRO A 147 -11.38 20.07 -4.90
C PRO A 147 -12.36 20.80 -5.83
N SER A 148 -11.89 21.14 -7.03
CA SER A 148 -12.70 21.83 -8.04
C SER A 148 -13.82 20.94 -8.58
N GLN A 149 -13.52 19.64 -8.78
CA GLN A 149 -14.51 18.66 -9.27
C GLN A 149 -15.62 18.38 -8.26
N LEU A 150 -15.30 18.40 -6.97
CA LEU A 150 -16.27 18.22 -5.89
C LEU A 150 -17.04 19.51 -5.58
N GLU A 151 -16.69 20.64 -6.22
CA GLU A 151 -17.31 21.94 -5.95
C GLU A 151 -17.37 22.29 -4.45
N ILE A 152 -16.31 21.93 -3.73
CA ILE A 152 -16.22 21.96 -2.26
C ILE A 152 -16.58 23.34 -1.69
N GLU A 153 -16.28 24.39 -2.42
CA GLU A 153 -16.61 25.78 -2.04
C GLU A 153 -18.12 26.04 -1.85
N LYS A 154 -18.97 25.14 -2.36
CA LYS A 154 -20.42 25.23 -2.21
C LYS A 154 -20.96 24.61 -0.92
N TYR A 155 -20.11 23.85 -0.21
CA TYR A 155 -20.53 23.21 1.03
C TYR A 155 -20.10 24.07 2.22
N ASP A 156 -21.07 24.50 2.99
CA ASP A 156 -20.87 25.15 4.29
C ASP A 156 -20.25 24.19 5.30
N ASP A 157 -19.89 24.69 6.50
CA ASP A 157 -19.15 24.06 7.59
C ASP A 157 -19.69 22.71 8.13
N ARG A 158 -20.49 21.98 7.36
CA ARG A 158 -21.18 20.74 7.79
C ARG A 158 -20.85 19.51 6.94
N LEU A 159 -19.71 19.49 6.29
CA LEU A 159 -19.31 18.32 5.50
C LEU A 159 -18.98 17.15 6.42
N GLY A 160 -19.78 16.09 6.35
CA GLY A 160 -19.48 14.79 6.93
C GLY A 160 -18.87 13.86 5.90
N VAL A 161 -17.82 13.10 6.25
CA VAL A 161 -17.15 12.15 5.37
C VAL A 161 -17.37 10.73 5.87
N PHE A 162 -17.90 9.85 5.01
CA PHE A 162 -18.08 8.44 5.34
C PHE A 162 -16.80 7.64 5.07
N GLY A 163 -16.27 7.00 6.12
CA GLY A 163 -15.00 6.28 6.14
C GLY A 163 -13.89 7.04 6.88
N THR A 164 -12.89 6.29 7.34
CA THR A 164 -11.69 6.80 7.99
C THR A 164 -10.43 6.15 7.39
N ALA A 165 -10.44 5.98 6.08
CA ALA A 165 -9.31 5.46 5.30
C ALA A 165 -8.60 6.59 4.54
N ILE A 166 -7.67 6.24 3.68
CA ILE A 166 -6.88 7.19 2.91
C ILE A 166 -7.72 8.14 2.06
N ASP A 167 -8.82 7.65 1.46
CA ASP A 167 -9.69 8.48 0.62
C ASP A 167 -10.36 9.57 1.47
N ALA A 168 -10.77 9.23 2.70
CA ALA A 168 -11.31 10.20 3.66
C ALA A 168 -10.24 11.22 4.11
N ALA A 169 -9.00 10.77 4.31
CA ALA A 169 -7.89 11.67 4.64
C ALA A 169 -7.56 12.63 3.49
N LEU A 170 -7.66 12.16 2.25
CA LEU A 170 -7.50 12.99 1.05
C LEU A 170 -8.60 14.06 0.98
N ILE A 171 -9.87 13.68 1.17
CA ILE A 171 -10.98 14.61 1.20
C ILE A 171 -10.77 15.68 2.27
N ASP A 172 -10.42 15.30 3.50
CA ASP A 172 -10.13 16.26 4.57
C ASP A 172 -8.99 17.22 4.21
N SER A 173 -7.93 16.71 3.56
CA SER A 173 -6.79 17.54 3.17
C SER A 173 -7.11 18.59 2.10
N VAL A 174 -8.10 18.33 1.26
CA VAL A 174 -8.50 19.24 0.17
C VAL A 174 -9.71 20.10 0.52
N CYS A 175 -10.59 19.63 1.42
CA CYS A 175 -11.82 20.37 1.80
C CYS A 175 -11.58 21.38 2.92
N HIS A 176 -10.66 21.12 3.86
CA HIS A 176 -10.39 21.95 5.05
C HIS A 176 -11.60 22.29 5.96
N GLN A 177 -12.76 21.69 5.70
CA GLN A 177 -14.03 21.98 6.34
C GLN A 177 -14.80 20.72 6.75
N VAL A 178 -14.09 19.59 6.93
CA VAL A 178 -14.72 18.36 7.41
C VAL A 178 -15.09 18.55 8.87
N ALA A 179 -16.40 18.49 9.15
CA ALA A 179 -16.91 18.64 10.51
C ALA A 179 -16.78 17.34 11.31
N TYR A 180 -17.01 16.19 10.69
CA TYR A 180 -16.95 14.88 11.31
C TYR A 180 -16.74 13.77 10.29
N PHE A 181 -16.31 12.61 10.80
CA PHE A 181 -16.24 11.37 10.02
C PHE A 181 -17.28 10.37 10.51
N VAL A 182 -17.69 9.48 9.63
CA VAL A 182 -18.60 8.36 9.93
C VAL A 182 -17.90 7.07 9.61
N ASP A 183 -17.88 6.10 10.54
CA ASP A 183 -17.28 4.79 10.31
C ASP A 183 -18.17 3.70 10.90
N GLU A 184 -18.40 2.63 10.16
CA GLU A 184 -19.21 1.49 10.61
C GLU A 184 -18.51 0.63 11.65
N ASN A 185 -17.19 0.78 11.80
CA ASN A 185 -16.43 0.04 12.81
C ASN A 185 -16.69 0.62 14.21
N PRO A 186 -17.38 -0.12 15.09
CA PRO A 186 -17.73 0.39 16.42
C PRO A 186 -16.51 0.69 17.30
N LEU A 187 -15.34 0.10 16.98
CA LEU A 187 -14.10 0.39 17.71
C LEU A 187 -13.50 1.76 17.39
N LYS A 188 -13.94 2.39 16.32
CA LYS A 188 -13.50 3.73 15.92
C LYS A 188 -14.46 4.81 16.37
N ALA A 189 -15.75 4.48 16.55
CA ALA A 189 -16.79 5.42 17.00
C ALA A 189 -16.42 6.05 18.36
N GLY A 190 -16.68 7.34 18.52
CA GLY A 190 -16.28 8.11 19.70
C GLY A 190 -14.81 8.51 19.73
N GLY A 191 -13.99 8.01 18.78
CA GLY A 191 -12.60 8.42 18.58
C GLY A 191 -12.45 9.67 17.71
N LYS A 192 -11.23 9.93 17.27
CA LYS A 192 -10.90 11.02 16.36
C LYS A 192 -10.10 10.53 15.15
N PHE A 193 -10.39 11.10 14.00
CA PHE A 193 -9.60 10.98 12.79
C PHE A 193 -9.26 12.38 12.28
N ARG A 194 -7.97 12.68 12.08
CA ARG A 194 -7.48 14.00 11.65
C ARG A 194 -8.08 15.18 12.46
N ASN A 195 -8.19 15.02 13.78
CA ASN A 195 -8.75 15.95 14.76
C ASN A 195 -10.27 16.10 14.75
N CYS A 196 -11.01 15.54 13.79
CA CYS A 196 -12.46 15.53 13.76
C CYS A 196 -13.02 14.28 14.45
N SER A 197 -14.23 14.39 15.01
CA SER A 197 -14.92 13.27 15.68
C SER A 197 -15.31 12.18 14.68
N ILE A 198 -15.31 10.92 15.14
CA ILE A 198 -15.83 9.78 14.39
C ILE A 198 -17.15 9.38 15.03
N HIS A 199 -18.20 9.31 14.22
CA HIS A 199 -19.54 8.86 14.63
C HIS A 199 -19.84 7.51 13.99
N HIS A 200 -20.54 6.64 14.73
CA HIS A 200 -21.16 5.48 14.13
C HIS A 200 -22.43 5.90 13.36
N PRO A 201 -22.75 5.26 12.20
CA PRO A 201 -23.94 5.65 11.41
C PRO A 201 -25.24 5.68 12.22
N SER A 202 -25.37 4.82 13.26
CA SER A 202 -26.54 4.77 14.12
C SER A 202 -26.68 5.97 15.08
N GLU A 203 -25.63 6.76 15.25
CA GLU A 203 -25.63 7.97 16.11
C GLU A 203 -26.11 9.21 15.37
N LEU A 204 -26.14 9.14 14.03
CA LEU A 204 -26.59 10.24 13.17
C LEU A 204 -28.11 10.21 13.05
N CYS A 205 -28.79 11.04 13.81
CA CYS A 205 -30.22 11.25 13.67
C CYS A 205 -30.52 12.14 12.45
N LYS A 206 -31.67 11.92 11.78
CA LYS A 206 -32.11 12.69 10.60
C LYS A 206 -32.36 14.20 10.89
N THR A 207 -32.24 14.60 12.13
CA THR A 207 -32.46 16.00 12.59
C THR A 207 -31.15 16.79 12.73
N ASP A 208 -29.99 16.12 12.55
CA ASP A 208 -28.67 16.75 12.75
C ASP A 208 -27.92 16.99 11.43
N ILE A 209 -28.62 16.85 10.30
CA ILE A 209 -28.11 17.10 8.94
C ILE A 209 -28.67 18.42 8.38
#